data_8450904110663a41d709e870c7440f82
#
_entry.id   8450904110663a41d709e870c7440f82
#
_cell.length_a   1.000
_cell.length_b   1.000
_cell.length_c   1.000
_cell.angle_alpha   90.00
_cell.angle_beta   90.00
_cell.angle_gamma   90.00
#
_symmetry.space_group_name_H-M   'P 1'
#
loop_
_entity.id
_entity.type
_entity.pdbx_description
1 polymer ?
#
loop_
_entity_poly.entity_id
_entity_poly.type
_entity_poly.pdbx_seq_one_letter_code
_entity_poly.pdbx_strand_id
1 'polypeptide(L)'
;MSAATGRSPQLKLKLDSSEPDSANRWHDGATLAFLGGSLRLVLDTRHKDTLREGDTLDLPLPPQATPRQIQDRAEAWLREEAKRRLQQVIEQKLCEAVSLGTAPAGRRAPRLVLSFAARGHWVEVQDGDTLRCNWRLIEQPMAVIEQAIARAIATLPPEDRGFDLFGTPFAAN
;
A
#
# COMPACT_ATOMS: atom_id res chain seq x y z
N MET A 1 17.05 57.40 20.23
CA MET A 1 16.10 56.32 20.56
C MET A 1 16.19 55.28 19.47
N SER A 2 16.95 54.20 19.71
CA SER A 2 17.18 53.13 18.75
C SER A 2 16.39 51.89 19.18
N ALA A 3 15.44 51.46 18.36
CA ALA A 3 14.69 50.25 18.55
C ALA A 3 15.51 49.04 18.05
N ALA A 4 15.88 48.18 18.96
CA ALA A 4 16.53 46.90 18.66
C ALA A 4 15.48 45.89 18.18
N THR A 5 15.54 45.54 16.89
CA THR A 5 14.75 44.49 16.27
C THR A 5 15.34 43.13 16.68
N GLY A 6 14.70 42.47 17.63
CA GLY A 6 15.04 41.09 18.03
C GLY A 6 14.75 40.11 16.91
N ARG A 7 15.80 39.60 16.24
CA ARG A 7 15.72 38.45 15.37
C ARG A 7 15.65 37.19 16.26
N SER A 8 14.47 36.53 16.25
CA SER A 8 14.34 35.16 16.80
C SER A 8 15.26 34.25 16.06
N PRO A 9 16.07 33.40 16.74
CA PRO A 9 16.85 32.37 16.09
C PRO A 9 15.90 31.29 15.59
N GLN A 10 15.70 31.24 14.28
CA GLN A 10 15.10 30.07 13.66
C GLN A 10 16.05 28.89 13.86
N LEU A 11 15.66 27.98 14.74
CA LEU A 11 16.23 26.65 14.83
C LEU A 11 16.00 25.97 13.46
N LYS A 12 17.03 25.99 12.61
CA LYS A 12 17.11 25.08 11.47
C LYS A 12 17.28 23.67 12.07
N LEU A 13 16.16 22.96 12.25
CA LEU A 13 16.18 21.52 12.33
C LEU A 13 16.75 21.01 11.00
N LYS A 14 18.06 20.77 10.96
CA LYS A 14 18.62 19.83 9.99
C LYS A 14 18.02 18.47 10.35
N LEU A 15 16.96 18.11 9.69
CA LEU A 15 16.64 16.70 9.48
C LEU A 15 17.82 16.15 8.67
N ASP A 16 18.77 15.56 9.38
CA ASP A 16 19.75 14.66 8.78
C ASP A 16 18.95 13.48 8.24
N SER A 17 18.38 13.66 7.05
CA SER A 17 18.01 12.57 6.20
C SER A 17 19.29 12.00 5.59
N SER A 18 20.08 11.32 6.42
CA SER A 18 20.91 10.25 5.90
C SER A 18 19.94 9.22 5.35
N GLU A 19 19.55 9.38 4.07
CA GLU A 19 19.02 8.25 3.32
C GLU A 19 20.05 7.14 3.49
N PRO A 20 19.69 6.02 4.14
CA PRO A 20 20.62 4.90 4.24
C PRO A 20 20.99 4.54 2.80
N ASP A 21 22.29 4.53 2.53
CA ASP A 21 22.87 4.23 1.23
C ASP A 21 22.09 3.06 0.62
N SER A 22 21.39 3.31 -0.49
CA SER A 22 20.46 2.32 -1.06
C SER A 22 21.17 1.01 -1.40
N ALA A 23 22.47 1.07 -1.68
CA ALA A 23 23.33 -0.07 -1.88
C ALA A 23 23.55 -0.90 -0.60
N ASN A 24 23.51 -0.28 0.58
CA ASN A 24 23.72 -0.98 1.85
C ASN A 24 22.42 -1.57 2.45
N ARG A 25 21.28 -1.30 1.85
CA ARG A 25 19.97 -1.79 2.30
C ARG A 25 19.64 -3.20 1.77
N TRP A 26 20.26 -3.61 0.67
CA TRP A 26 19.91 -4.84 -0.05
C TRP A 26 21.05 -5.86 0.00
N HIS A 27 21.10 -6.61 1.09
CA HIS A 27 22.06 -7.69 1.33
C HIS A 27 21.40 -8.84 2.08
N ASP A 28 22.06 -9.98 2.14
CA ASP A 28 21.64 -11.10 2.97
C ASP A 28 21.56 -10.68 4.44
N GLY A 29 20.47 -11.02 5.12
CA GLY A 29 20.20 -10.62 6.49
C GLY A 29 19.63 -9.21 6.66
N ALA A 30 19.47 -8.41 5.59
CA ALA A 30 18.80 -7.11 5.66
C ALA A 30 17.34 -7.24 6.07
N THR A 31 16.77 -6.15 6.59
CA THR A 31 15.36 -6.10 7.01
C THR A 31 14.52 -5.21 6.11
N LEU A 32 13.30 -5.64 5.81
CA LEU A 32 12.29 -4.90 5.06
C LEU A 32 11.09 -4.59 5.96
N ALA A 33 10.50 -3.40 5.80
CA ALA A 33 9.22 -3.09 6.42
C ALA A 33 8.08 -3.90 5.77
N PHE A 34 7.22 -4.50 6.60
CA PHE A 34 6.08 -5.29 6.15
C PHE A 34 5.00 -5.33 7.22
N LEU A 35 3.79 -4.88 6.90
CA LEU A 35 2.61 -4.86 7.78
C LEU A 35 2.87 -4.26 9.18
N GLY A 36 3.71 -3.22 9.24
CA GLY A 36 4.11 -2.55 10.48
C GLY A 36 5.19 -3.28 11.29
N GLY A 37 5.62 -4.45 10.83
CA GLY A 37 6.77 -5.19 11.34
C GLY A 37 7.94 -5.15 10.35
N SER A 38 8.82 -6.14 10.47
CA SER A 38 9.96 -6.31 9.57
C SER A 38 10.10 -7.76 9.13
N LEU A 39 10.54 -7.97 7.90
CA LEU A 39 10.97 -9.25 7.36
C LEU A 39 12.47 -9.25 7.17
N ARG A 40 13.14 -10.30 7.60
CA ARG A 40 14.56 -10.51 7.34
C ARG A 40 14.74 -11.21 6.00
N LEU A 41 15.59 -10.66 5.14
CA LEU A 41 15.97 -11.29 3.87
C LEU A 41 16.95 -12.44 4.11
N VAL A 42 16.72 -13.54 3.42
CA VAL A 42 17.62 -14.70 3.39
C VAL A 42 17.82 -15.10 1.94
N LEU A 43 19.07 -15.26 1.51
CA LEU A 43 19.39 -15.75 0.17
C LEU A 43 19.53 -17.26 0.20
N ASP A 44 18.62 -17.96 -0.47
CA ASP A 44 18.59 -19.43 -0.47
C ASP A 44 18.18 -19.98 -1.84
N THR A 45 19.09 -20.70 -2.48
CA THR A 45 18.87 -21.32 -3.79
C THR A 45 18.13 -22.65 -3.75
N ARG A 46 17.77 -23.18 -2.56
CA ARG A 46 17.05 -24.43 -2.42
C ARG A 46 15.62 -24.34 -2.93
N HIS A 47 15.04 -23.16 -2.91
CA HIS A 47 13.70 -22.88 -3.42
C HIS A 47 13.78 -22.23 -4.80
N LYS A 48 12.77 -22.47 -5.65
CA LYS A 48 12.64 -21.80 -6.94
C LYS A 48 11.93 -20.46 -6.85
N ASP A 49 11.04 -20.33 -5.87
CA ASP A 49 10.18 -19.19 -5.66
C ASP A 49 10.55 -18.48 -4.36
N THR A 50 10.23 -17.19 -4.29
CA THR A 50 10.35 -16.42 -3.05
C THR A 50 9.33 -16.93 -2.05
N LEU A 51 9.77 -17.32 -0.87
CA LEU A 51 8.94 -17.89 0.17
C LEU A 51 9.05 -17.07 1.45
N ARG A 52 7.91 -16.86 2.12
CA ARG A 52 7.88 -16.25 3.43
C ARG A 52 7.62 -17.31 4.50
N GLU A 53 8.52 -17.40 5.48
CA GLU A 53 8.35 -18.22 6.67
C GLU A 53 8.48 -17.35 7.93
N GLY A 54 7.38 -17.12 8.63
CA GLY A 54 7.35 -16.25 9.80
C GLY A 54 7.82 -14.82 9.45
N ASP A 55 8.94 -14.41 10.03
CA ASP A 55 9.56 -13.10 9.84
C ASP A 55 10.74 -13.14 8.86
N THR A 56 10.92 -14.22 8.12
CA THR A 56 11.93 -14.34 7.07
C THR A 56 11.31 -14.35 5.69
N LEU A 57 12.03 -13.77 4.73
CA LEU A 57 11.72 -13.80 3.32
C LEU A 57 12.88 -14.44 2.57
N ASP A 58 12.70 -15.69 2.17
CA ASP A 58 13.69 -16.46 1.44
C ASP A 58 13.64 -16.10 -0.03
N LEU A 59 14.73 -15.56 -0.54
CA LEU A 59 14.88 -15.18 -1.94
C LEU A 59 15.69 -16.25 -2.68
N PRO A 60 15.20 -16.77 -3.82
CA PRO A 60 15.90 -17.77 -4.63
C PRO A 60 17.07 -17.16 -5.39
N LEU A 61 18.05 -16.67 -4.65
CA LEU A 61 19.24 -15.99 -5.16
C LEU A 61 20.50 -16.58 -4.55
N PRO A 62 21.60 -16.61 -5.31
CA PRO A 62 22.88 -17.07 -4.81
C PRO A 62 23.48 -16.08 -3.79
N PRO A 63 24.35 -16.52 -2.86
CA PRO A 63 24.94 -15.65 -1.83
C PRO A 63 25.70 -14.42 -2.39
N GLN A 64 26.19 -14.52 -3.62
CA GLN A 64 26.89 -13.41 -4.32
C GLN A 64 25.95 -12.53 -5.14
N ALA A 65 24.64 -12.62 -4.97
CA ALA A 65 23.68 -11.78 -5.69
C ALA A 65 23.95 -10.29 -5.43
N THR A 66 23.82 -9.49 -6.46
CA THR A 66 24.01 -8.04 -6.35
C THR A 66 22.85 -7.40 -5.55
N PRO A 67 23.09 -6.25 -4.90
CA PRO A 67 22.01 -5.51 -4.20
C PRO A 67 20.79 -5.26 -5.10
N ARG A 68 20.99 -4.98 -6.37
CA ARG A 68 19.91 -4.77 -7.34
C ARG A 68 19.07 -6.04 -7.57
N GLN A 69 19.72 -7.19 -7.73
CA GLN A 69 19.00 -8.46 -7.88
C GLN A 69 18.17 -8.80 -6.65
N ILE A 70 18.71 -8.53 -5.45
CA ILE A 70 18.00 -8.72 -4.19
C ILE A 70 16.80 -7.77 -4.13
N GLN A 71 17.00 -6.48 -4.43
CA GLN A 71 15.93 -5.49 -4.48
C GLN A 71 14.83 -5.89 -5.45
N ASP A 72 15.17 -6.18 -6.69
CA ASP A 72 14.19 -6.52 -7.73
C ASP A 72 13.34 -7.73 -7.33
N ARG A 73 13.96 -8.75 -6.74
CA ARG A 73 13.25 -9.95 -6.30
C ARG A 73 12.36 -9.68 -5.07
N ALA A 74 12.87 -8.98 -4.07
CA ALA A 74 12.12 -8.66 -2.87
C ALA A 74 10.94 -7.72 -3.18
N GLU A 75 11.16 -6.67 -3.98
CA GLU A 75 10.09 -5.76 -4.38
C GLU A 75 9.04 -6.44 -5.27
N ALA A 76 9.42 -7.36 -6.14
CA ALA A 76 8.46 -8.13 -6.93
C ALA A 76 7.50 -8.91 -6.02
N TRP A 77 8.04 -9.60 -5.01
CA TRP A 77 7.24 -10.32 -4.02
C TRP A 77 6.35 -9.37 -3.20
N LEU A 78 6.91 -8.25 -2.73
CA LEU A 78 6.13 -7.25 -1.96
C LEU A 78 4.97 -6.68 -2.77
N ARG A 79 5.12 -6.46 -4.07
CA ARG A 79 4.06 -5.98 -4.96
C ARG A 79 2.93 -7.00 -5.12
N GLU A 80 3.27 -8.27 -5.31
CA GLU A 80 2.27 -9.34 -5.39
C GLU A 80 1.54 -9.52 -4.05
N GLU A 81 2.28 -9.50 -2.94
CA GLU A 81 1.67 -9.57 -1.61
C GLU A 81 0.80 -8.36 -1.32
N ALA A 82 1.23 -7.15 -1.72
CA ALA A 82 0.42 -5.94 -1.61
C ALA A 82 -0.89 -6.08 -2.38
N LYS A 83 -0.84 -6.51 -3.64
CA LYS A 83 -2.04 -6.74 -4.45
C LYS A 83 -3.01 -7.69 -3.75
N ARG A 84 -2.51 -8.83 -3.28
CA ARG A 84 -3.32 -9.84 -2.60
C ARG A 84 -3.94 -9.32 -1.31
N ARG A 85 -3.15 -8.68 -0.45
CA ARG A 85 -3.61 -8.18 0.85
C ARG A 85 -4.56 -7.00 0.72
N LEU A 86 -4.23 -6.03 -0.13
CA LEU A 86 -5.08 -4.86 -0.34
C LEU A 86 -6.44 -5.27 -0.93
N GLN A 87 -6.46 -6.24 -1.84
CA GLN A 87 -7.72 -6.78 -2.37
C GLN A 87 -8.58 -7.40 -1.26
N GLN A 88 -7.99 -8.21 -0.39
CA GLN A 88 -8.70 -8.80 0.77
C GLN A 88 -9.28 -7.73 1.70
N VAL A 89 -8.49 -6.69 2.01
CA VAL A 89 -8.96 -5.60 2.88
C VAL A 89 -10.08 -4.81 2.23
N ILE A 90 -10.01 -4.55 0.92
CA ILE A 90 -11.07 -3.86 0.18
C ILE A 90 -12.38 -4.65 0.27
N GLU A 91 -12.36 -5.95 0.02
CA GLU A 91 -13.53 -6.82 0.09
C GLU A 91 -14.11 -6.85 1.51
N GLN A 92 -13.25 -7.00 2.53
CA GLN A 92 -13.66 -7.00 3.92
C GLN A 92 -14.30 -5.66 4.31
N LYS A 93 -13.66 -4.51 4.02
CA LYS A 93 -14.17 -3.19 4.39
C LYS A 93 -15.45 -2.83 3.64
N LEU A 94 -15.61 -3.27 2.40
CA LEU A 94 -16.87 -3.13 1.70
C LEU A 94 -17.99 -3.94 2.36
N CYS A 95 -17.72 -5.19 2.72
CA CYS A 95 -18.68 -6.04 3.43
C CYS A 95 -19.11 -5.42 4.76
N GLU A 96 -18.16 -4.88 5.54
CA GLU A 96 -18.43 -4.14 6.77
C GLU A 96 -19.31 -2.90 6.50
N ALA A 97 -19.00 -2.11 5.47
CA ALA A 97 -19.76 -0.91 5.12
C ALA A 97 -21.20 -1.25 4.69
N VAL A 98 -21.40 -2.33 3.95
CA VAL A 98 -22.75 -2.83 3.59
C VAL A 98 -23.49 -3.29 4.82
N SER A 99 -22.85 -4.03 5.72
CA SER A 99 -23.47 -4.52 6.96
C SER A 99 -23.89 -3.38 7.90
N LEU A 100 -23.13 -2.29 7.92
CA LEU A 100 -23.45 -1.09 8.70
C LEU A 100 -24.43 -0.14 7.99
N GLY A 101 -24.87 -0.47 6.78
CA GLY A 101 -25.77 0.37 5.99
C GLY A 101 -25.13 1.65 5.42
N THR A 102 -23.81 1.77 5.49
CA THR A 102 -23.04 2.91 4.95
C THR A 102 -22.70 2.75 3.46
N ALA A 103 -22.86 1.55 2.93
CA ALA A 103 -22.79 1.27 1.51
C ALA A 103 -24.03 0.48 1.05
N PRO A 104 -24.49 0.66 -0.20
CA PRO A 104 -25.67 -0.05 -0.71
C PRO A 104 -25.44 -1.55 -0.78
N ALA A 105 -26.47 -2.33 -0.44
CA ALA A 105 -26.45 -3.78 -0.61
C ALA A 105 -26.25 -4.15 -2.11
N GLY A 106 -25.39 -5.13 -2.35
CA GLY A 106 -25.06 -5.57 -3.72
C GLY A 106 -24.03 -4.71 -4.44
N ARG A 107 -23.41 -3.73 -3.77
CA ARG A 107 -22.29 -2.97 -4.34
C ARG A 107 -21.14 -3.92 -4.67
N ARG A 108 -20.61 -3.81 -5.89
CA ARG A 108 -19.41 -4.54 -6.29
C ARG A 108 -18.17 -3.98 -5.62
N ALA A 109 -17.20 -4.86 -5.33
CA ALA A 109 -15.91 -4.41 -4.85
C ALA A 109 -15.22 -3.54 -5.92
N PRO A 110 -14.69 -2.36 -5.53
CA PRO A 110 -13.96 -1.51 -6.46
C PRO A 110 -12.72 -2.23 -6.97
N ARG A 111 -12.35 -1.90 -8.21
CA ARG A 111 -11.16 -2.45 -8.84
C ARG A 111 -9.90 -1.91 -8.19
N LEU A 112 -8.98 -2.78 -7.80
CA LEU A 112 -7.68 -2.38 -7.29
C LEU A 112 -6.69 -2.11 -8.43
N VAL A 113 -6.05 -0.96 -8.39
CA VAL A 113 -4.90 -0.61 -9.24
C VAL A 113 -3.73 -0.20 -8.35
N LEU A 114 -2.57 -0.81 -8.54
CA LEU A 114 -1.37 -0.44 -7.80
C LEU A 114 -0.67 0.76 -8.44
N SER A 115 -0.30 1.72 -7.60
CA SER A 115 0.55 2.85 -7.97
C SER A 115 1.99 2.60 -7.52
N PHE A 116 2.94 2.96 -8.38
CA PHE A 116 4.38 2.85 -8.14
C PHE A 116 5.03 4.23 -7.95
N ALA A 117 4.23 5.27 -7.77
CA ALA A 117 4.72 6.62 -7.54
C ALA A 117 5.50 6.69 -6.21
N ALA A 118 6.64 7.39 -6.23
CA ALA A 118 7.45 7.59 -5.02
C ALA A 118 6.77 8.56 -4.03
N ARG A 119 5.86 9.41 -4.51
CA ARG A 119 5.11 10.41 -3.74
C ARG A 119 3.65 10.38 -4.17
N GLY A 120 2.76 10.84 -3.29
CA GLY A 120 1.31 10.90 -3.55
C GLY A 120 0.49 10.32 -2.41
N HIS A 121 -0.79 10.16 -2.66
CA HIS A 121 -1.71 9.58 -1.69
C HIS A 121 -1.51 8.06 -1.57
N TRP A 122 -1.77 7.53 -0.39
CA TRP A 122 -1.74 6.09 -0.15
C TRP A 122 -2.87 5.36 -0.89
N VAL A 123 -4.05 5.97 -0.92
CA VAL A 123 -5.23 5.45 -1.62
C VAL A 123 -5.98 6.62 -2.26
N GLU A 124 -6.36 6.47 -3.52
CA GLU A 124 -7.17 7.42 -4.29
C GLU A 124 -8.33 6.69 -4.97
N VAL A 125 -9.48 7.33 -5.01
CA VAL A 125 -10.61 6.88 -5.82
C VAL A 125 -10.45 7.43 -7.24
N GLN A 126 -10.49 6.55 -8.22
CA GLN A 126 -10.47 6.89 -9.66
C GLN A 126 -11.74 6.36 -10.34
N ASP A 127 -12.24 7.11 -11.30
CA ASP A 127 -13.36 6.71 -12.17
C ASP A 127 -14.60 6.16 -11.43
N GLY A 128 -14.74 6.50 -10.15
CA GLY A 128 -15.90 6.13 -9.32
C GLY A 128 -15.96 4.69 -8.81
N ASP A 129 -15.22 3.77 -9.39
CA ASP A 129 -15.21 2.34 -9.03
C ASP A 129 -13.83 1.72 -8.87
N THR A 130 -12.78 2.52 -9.01
CA THR A 130 -11.39 2.06 -8.95
C THR A 130 -10.68 2.68 -7.75
N LEU A 131 -10.02 1.84 -6.94
CA LEU A 131 -9.10 2.26 -5.88
C LEU A 131 -7.66 2.13 -6.38
N ARG A 132 -7.00 3.26 -6.55
CA ARG A 132 -5.58 3.32 -6.82
C ARG A 132 -4.82 3.37 -5.50
N CYS A 133 -4.12 2.29 -5.18
CA CYS A 133 -3.35 2.16 -3.94
C CYS A 133 -1.85 2.19 -4.22
N ASN A 134 -1.10 2.95 -3.44
CA ASN A 134 0.36 2.86 -3.48
C ASN A 134 0.79 1.49 -2.95
N TRP A 135 1.61 0.76 -3.70
CA TRP A 135 2.05 -0.58 -3.31
C TRP A 135 2.82 -0.60 -1.97
N ARG A 136 3.53 0.48 -1.64
CA ARG A 136 4.22 0.64 -0.35
C ARG A 136 3.29 0.75 0.85
N LEU A 137 2.00 0.84 0.63
CA LEU A 137 1.02 0.77 1.72
C LEU A 137 1.16 -0.54 2.52
N ILE A 138 1.67 -1.63 1.89
CA ILE A 138 1.95 -2.91 2.55
C ILE A 138 3.03 -2.82 3.64
N GLU A 139 3.85 -1.78 3.63
CA GLU A 139 4.87 -1.52 4.66
C GLU A 139 4.24 -1.01 5.96
N GLN A 140 3.02 -0.45 5.89
CA GLN A 140 2.31 0.15 7.02
C GLN A 140 1.63 -0.89 7.92
N PRO A 141 1.38 -0.55 9.21
CA PRO A 141 0.57 -1.39 10.08
C PRO A 141 -0.81 -1.68 9.48
N MET A 142 -1.35 -2.89 9.72
CA MET A 142 -2.63 -3.31 9.17
C MET A 142 -3.76 -2.32 9.50
N ALA A 143 -3.79 -1.78 10.71
CA ALA A 143 -4.79 -0.78 11.11
C ALA A 143 -4.75 0.50 10.25
N VAL A 144 -3.56 0.93 9.81
CA VAL A 144 -3.39 2.08 8.91
C VAL A 144 -3.90 1.74 7.51
N ILE A 145 -3.60 0.54 7.01
CA ILE A 145 -4.08 0.03 5.72
C ILE A 145 -5.61 0.00 5.72
N GLU A 146 -6.21 -0.63 6.72
CA GLU A 146 -7.65 -0.75 6.87
C GLU A 146 -8.34 0.62 6.95
N GLN A 147 -7.78 1.55 7.72
CA GLN A 147 -8.32 2.90 7.85
C GLN A 147 -8.26 3.68 6.54
N ALA A 148 -7.15 3.58 5.81
CA ALA A 148 -6.98 4.26 4.52
C ALA A 148 -7.99 3.73 3.48
N ILE A 149 -8.17 2.41 3.41
CA ILE A 149 -9.13 1.77 2.50
C ILE A 149 -10.57 2.07 2.92
N ALA A 150 -10.91 1.99 4.21
CA ALA A 150 -12.26 2.31 4.70
C ALA A 150 -12.67 3.75 4.36
N ARG A 151 -11.76 4.72 4.54
CA ARG A 151 -11.99 6.11 4.14
C ARG A 151 -12.25 6.26 2.64
N ALA A 152 -11.45 5.57 1.81
CA ALA A 152 -11.64 5.61 0.36
C ALA A 152 -12.98 4.98 -0.05
N ILE A 153 -13.38 3.85 0.54
CA ILE A 153 -14.67 3.22 0.29
C ILE A 153 -15.83 4.17 0.65
N ALA A 154 -15.71 4.90 1.77
CA ALA A 154 -16.72 5.86 2.19
C ALA A 154 -16.88 7.05 1.23
N THR A 155 -15.87 7.35 0.41
CA THR A 155 -15.92 8.42 -0.60
C THR A 155 -16.33 7.93 -2.00
N LEU A 156 -16.53 6.63 -2.18
CA LEU A 156 -16.99 6.09 -3.45
C LEU A 156 -18.39 6.66 -3.80
N PRO A 157 -18.59 7.15 -5.03
CA PRO A 157 -19.89 7.61 -5.45
C PRO A 157 -20.92 6.46 -5.42
N PRO A 158 -22.21 6.76 -5.25
CA PRO A 158 -23.25 5.74 -5.41
C PRO A 158 -23.13 5.11 -6.79
N GLU A 159 -23.30 3.77 -6.86
CA GLU A 159 -23.39 3.11 -8.16
C GLU A 159 -24.55 3.71 -8.93
N ASP A 160 -24.26 4.20 -10.13
CA ASP A 160 -25.29 4.62 -11.07
C ASP A 160 -26.02 3.35 -11.54
N ARG A 161 -27.09 2.98 -10.81
CA ARG A 161 -28.03 1.99 -11.31
C ARG A 161 -28.74 2.66 -12.47
N GLY A 162 -28.27 2.38 -13.69
CA GLY A 162 -28.85 2.92 -14.90
C GLY A 162 -30.37 2.72 -14.87
N PHE A 163 -31.07 3.81 -14.61
CA PHE A 163 -32.50 3.86 -14.86
C PHE A 163 -32.66 4.08 -16.36
N ASP A 164 -33.60 3.34 -16.96
CA ASP A 164 -34.02 3.69 -18.33
C ASP A 164 -34.67 5.09 -18.33
N LEU A 165 -34.81 5.67 -19.49
CA LEU A 165 -35.45 6.98 -19.68
C LEU A 165 -36.87 7.08 -19.04
N PHE A 166 -37.46 5.97 -18.62
CA PHE A 166 -38.77 5.87 -18.00
C PHE A 166 -38.73 5.51 -16.51
N GLY A 167 -37.52 5.45 -15.90
CA GLY A 167 -37.36 5.26 -14.46
C GLY A 167 -37.55 3.82 -13.98
N THR A 168 -37.57 2.84 -14.85
CA THR A 168 -37.62 1.42 -14.46
C THR A 168 -36.22 0.85 -14.28
N PRO A 169 -35.91 0.16 -13.14
CA PRO A 169 -34.61 -0.46 -12.96
C PRO A 169 -34.48 -1.60 -13.99
N PHE A 170 -33.32 -1.66 -14.67
CA PHE A 170 -32.99 -2.81 -15.52
C PHE A 170 -33.00 -4.07 -14.66
N ALA A 171 -33.88 -5.00 -14.96
CA ALA A 171 -33.84 -6.32 -14.36
C ALA A 171 -32.56 -7.02 -14.83
N ALA A 172 -31.68 -7.32 -13.88
CA ALA A 172 -30.52 -8.15 -14.16
C ALA A 172 -31.01 -9.58 -14.46
N ASN A 173 -30.77 -10.00 -15.69
CA ASN A 173 -30.97 -11.38 -16.13
C ASN A 173 -29.76 -12.22 -15.77
#